data_cef6c0543f590bc5d6f55e2566bba12f
#
_entry.id   cef6c0543f590bc5d6f55e2566bba12f
#
_cell.length_a   1.000
_cell.length_b   1.000
_cell.length_c   1.000
_cell.angle_alpha   90.00
_cell.angle_beta   90.00
_cell.angle_gamma   90.00
#
_symmetry.space_group_name_H-M   'P 1'
#
loop_
_entity.id
_entity.type
_entity.pdbx_description
1 polymer ?
#
loop_
_entity_poly.entity_id
_entity_poly.type
_entity_poly.pdbx_seq_one_letter_code
_entity_poly.pdbx_strand_id
1 'polypeptide(L)'
;AARDETARLEERRGIIEFHVIGNSLSQKSNKKILMWLVGLQNVFSHQLPRMPKEYITRLVFDPKHKTLALIKDGRVIGGICFRMFPTQGFTEIVFCAVTSNEQVKGYGTHLMNHLKEYHIKHNILYFLTYADEYAIGYFKKQGFSKDIKVPKSRYLGYIKDYEGATLMECELNPRIPYTELSHIIKRQKEVGSFKVGHCPSFHVLQERGEGSRCAVQHAEEPSGPIKVSVSAEWECWRSRSKKNSIPPQSHPDAWPFMEPVKKSEAPDYYEIIRFPIDLKTMTERLKNRYYVTKKLFIADLQRIISNCREYNHPDSEYCKCANTLEKFFYFKLKD
;
A
#
# COMPACT_ATOMS: atom_id res chain seq x y z
N ALA A 1 -3.10 10.41 8.28
CA ALA A 1 -4.04 9.34 8.63
C ALA A 1 -4.20 8.41 7.43
N ALA A 2 -4.28 7.09 7.68
CA ALA A 2 -4.58 6.13 6.63
C ALA A 2 -6.00 6.40 6.11
N ARG A 3 -6.16 6.45 4.78
CA ARG A 3 -7.44 6.82 4.16
C ARG A 3 -8.60 5.88 4.49
N ASP A 4 -8.29 4.62 4.81
CA ASP A 4 -9.25 3.56 5.13
C ASP A 4 -9.48 3.35 6.64
N GLU A 5 -8.84 4.14 7.49
CA GLU A 5 -8.97 3.97 8.94
C GLU A 5 -10.39 4.25 9.45
N THR A 6 -11.04 5.28 8.90
CA THR A 6 -12.43 5.61 9.23
C THR A 6 -13.37 4.47 8.83
N ALA A 7 -13.22 3.94 7.61
CA ALA A 7 -14.02 2.83 7.12
C ALA A 7 -13.85 1.58 8.01
N ARG A 8 -12.63 1.27 8.41
CA ARG A 8 -12.34 0.14 9.29
C ARG A 8 -12.95 0.30 10.69
N LEU A 9 -12.92 1.52 11.24
CA LEU A 9 -13.56 1.80 12.53
C LEU A 9 -15.09 1.69 12.45
N GLU A 10 -15.69 2.16 11.36
CA GLU A 10 -17.13 2.04 11.12
C GLU A 10 -17.56 0.57 10.95
N GLU A 11 -16.75 -0.24 10.27
CA GLU A 11 -16.99 -1.67 10.17
C GLU A 11 -16.94 -2.36 11.54
N ARG A 12 -15.92 -2.09 12.35
CA ARG A 12 -15.83 -2.62 13.73
C ARG A 12 -16.99 -2.23 14.63
N ARG A 13 -17.60 -1.08 14.38
CA ARG A 13 -18.79 -0.60 15.09
C ARG A 13 -20.10 -1.11 14.52
N GLY A 14 -20.04 -1.89 13.43
CA GLY A 14 -21.24 -2.40 12.75
C GLY A 14 -22.03 -1.33 11.99
N ILE A 15 -21.44 -0.16 11.73
CA ILE A 15 -22.08 0.92 10.93
C ILE A 15 -22.06 0.56 9.46
N ILE A 16 -20.99 -0.11 9.00
CA ILE A 16 -20.89 -0.65 7.64
C ILE A 16 -20.63 -2.16 7.70
N GLU A 17 -21.10 -2.84 6.66
CA GLU A 17 -20.95 -4.28 6.49
C GLU A 17 -20.51 -4.60 5.06
N PHE A 18 -19.74 -5.70 4.90
CA PHE A 18 -19.30 -6.21 3.61
C PHE A 18 -19.86 -7.60 3.38
N HIS A 19 -20.55 -7.79 2.25
CA HIS A 19 -21.14 -9.07 1.88
C HIS A 19 -20.83 -9.43 0.43
N VAL A 20 -20.31 -10.64 0.19
CA VAL A 20 -20.21 -11.20 -1.16
C VAL A 20 -21.54 -11.84 -1.52
N ILE A 21 -22.23 -11.26 -2.49
CA ILE A 21 -23.55 -11.68 -2.92
C ILE A 21 -23.59 -11.96 -4.41
N GLY A 22 -24.56 -12.73 -4.86
CA GLY A 22 -24.81 -13.04 -6.26
C GLY A 22 -26.22 -13.56 -6.46
N ASN A 23 -26.69 -13.53 -7.71
CA ASN A 23 -27.97 -14.08 -8.09
C ASN A 23 -27.82 -15.60 -8.26
N SER A 24 -28.28 -16.37 -7.26
CA SER A 24 -28.24 -17.84 -7.33
C SER A 24 -29.57 -18.38 -7.81
N LEU A 25 -29.52 -19.20 -8.86
CA LEU A 25 -30.69 -19.90 -9.39
C LEU A 25 -31.06 -21.16 -8.56
N SER A 26 -30.16 -21.62 -7.70
CA SER A 26 -30.31 -22.88 -6.94
C SER A 26 -30.80 -22.70 -5.51
N GLN A 27 -30.77 -21.49 -4.96
CA GLN A 27 -31.27 -21.19 -3.61
C GLN A 27 -32.60 -20.44 -3.68
N LYS A 28 -33.51 -20.73 -2.73
CA LYS A 28 -34.72 -19.91 -2.53
C LYS A 28 -34.30 -18.45 -2.46
N SER A 29 -34.89 -17.63 -3.32
CA SER A 29 -34.54 -16.21 -3.46
C SER A 29 -34.65 -15.51 -2.11
N ASN A 30 -33.53 -15.06 -1.56
CA ASN A 30 -33.50 -14.23 -0.36
C ASN A 30 -33.87 -12.80 -0.76
N LYS A 31 -35.04 -12.32 -0.32
CA LYS A 31 -35.55 -10.98 -0.59
C LYS A 31 -34.51 -9.90 -0.27
N LYS A 32 -33.77 -10.04 0.83
CA LYS A 32 -32.71 -9.10 1.23
C LYS A 32 -31.59 -9.03 0.20
N ILE A 33 -31.12 -10.18 -0.30
CA ILE A 33 -30.08 -10.25 -1.35
C ILE A 33 -30.58 -9.60 -2.64
N LEU A 34 -31.81 -9.88 -3.06
CA LEU A 34 -32.39 -9.27 -4.25
C LEU A 34 -32.52 -7.75 -4.12
N MET A 35 -32.93 -7.23 -2.97
CA MET A 35 -32.96 -5.80 -2.69
C MET A 35 -31.55 -5.18 -2.80
N TRP A 36 -30.54 -5.85 -2.28
CA TRP A 36 -29.15 -5.39 -2.39
C TRP A 36 -28.63 -5.44 -3.83
N LEU A 37 -28.97 -6.47 -4.61
CA LEU A 37 -28.60 -6.54 -6.04
C LEU A 37 -29.24 -5.40 -6.84
N VAL A 38 -30.52 -5.07 -6.58
CA VAL A 38 -31.18 -3.91 -7.17
C VAL A 38 -30.50 -2.61 -6.75
N GLY A 39 -30.14 -2.49 -5.46
CA GLY A 39 -29.39 -1.35 -4.94
C GLY A 39 -28.02 -1.19 -5.65
N LEU A 40 -27.29 -2.27 -5.85
CA LEU A 40 -26.01 -2.28 -6.59
C LEU A 40 -26.17 -1.86 -8.04
N GLN A 41 -27.19 -2.39 -8.73
CA GLN A 41 -27.52 -2.00 -10.10
C GLN A 41 -27.76 -0.49 -10.19
N ASN A 42 -28.51 0.09 -9.24
CA ASN A 42 -28.73 1.52 -9.16
C ASN A 42 -27.44 2.31 -8.91
N VAL A 43 -26.62 1.89 -7.93
CA VAL A 43 -25.32 2.53 -7.64
C VAL A 43 -24.44 2.53 -8.88
N PHE A 44 -24.23 1.39 -9.52
CA PHE A 44 -23.39 1.29 -10.71
C PHE A 44 -23.95 2.13 -11.87
N SER A 45 -25.26 2.12 -12.11
CA SER A 45 -25.88 2.92 -13.17
C SER A 45 -25.72 4.43 -12.98
N HIS A 46 -25.71 4.91 -11.73
CA HIS A 46 -25.50 6.33 -11.44
C HIS A 46 -24.02 6.73 -11.47
N GLN A 47 -23.14 5.85 -10.98
CA GLN A 47 -21.71 6.16 -10.86
C GLN A 47 -20.90 5.86 -12.14
N LEU A 48 -21.46 5.06 -13.05
CA LEU A 48 -20.81 4.65 -14.31
C LEU A 48 -21.70 5.07 -15.51
N PRO A 49 -21.87 6.37 -15.76
CA PRO A 49 -22.84 6.87 -16.76
C PRO A 49 -22.49 6.50 -18.20
N ARG A 50 -21.23 6.13 -18.47
CA ARG A 50 -20.79 5.66 -19.81
C ARG A 50 -21.16 4.19 -20.08
N MET A 51 -21.57 3.43 -19.04
CA MET A 51 -21.97 2.04 -19.19
C MET A 51 -23.48 1.95 -19.45
N PRO A 52 -23.92 1.16 -20.47
CA PRO A 52 -25.35 0.92 -20.70
C PRO A 52 -26.01 0.26 -19.49
N LYS A 53 -27.17 0.77 -19.07
CA LYS A 53 -27.89 0.25 -17.89
C LYS A 53 -28.26 -1.23 -18.04
N GLU A 54 -28.65 -1.64 -19.24
CA GLU A 54 -28.97 -3.03 -19.57
C GLU A 54 -27.75 -3.95 -19.40
N TYR A 55 -26.56 -3.46 -19.75
CA TYR A 55 -25.31 -4.20 -19.55
C TYR A 55 -25.01 -4.37 -18.08
N ILE A 56 -25.12 -3.29 -17.28
CA ILE A 56 -24.94 -3.35 -15.82
C ILE A 56 -25.94 -4.33 -15.20
N THR A 57 -27.21 -4.22 -15.54
CA THR A 57 -28.27 -5.11 -15.03
C THR A 57 -27.96 -6.56 -15.36
N ARG A 58 -27.60 -6.85 -16.61
CA ARG A 58 -27.26 -8.21 -17.03
C ARG A 58 -26.14 -8.81 -16.21
N LEU A 59 -25.05 -8.07 -15.95
CA LEU A 59 -23.91 -8.61 -15.23
C LEU A 59 -24.13 -8.70 -13.71
N VAL A 60 -24.83 -7.75 -13.11
CA VAL A 60 -25.14 -7.79 -11.66
C VAL A 60 -26.06 -8.97 -11.33
N PHE A 61 -26.96 -9.35 -12.24
CA PHE A 61 -27.90 -10.46 -12.05
C PHE A 61 -27.45 -11.77 -12.72
N ASP A 62 -26.28 -11.80 -13.39
CA ASP A 62 -25.73 -13.04 -13.95
C ASP A 62 -25.24 -13.95 -12.82
N PRO A 63 -25.66 -15.24 -12.79
CA PRO A 63 -25.23 -16.21 -11.77
C PRO A 63 -23.70 -16.43 -11.70
N LYS A 64 -22.99 -16.16 -12.81
CA LYS A 64 -21.52 -16.31 -12.87
C LYS A 64 -20.77 -15.13 -12.27
N HIS A 65 -21.45 -14.00 -12.05
CA HIS A 65 -20.88 -12.82 -11.42
C HIS A 65 -21.25 -12.77 -9.94
N LYS A 66 -20.34 -12.23 -9.14
CA LYS A 66 -20.59 -11.90 -7.73
C LYS A 66 -20.30 -10.43 -7.50
N THR A 67 -20.88 -9.87 -6.46
CA THR A 67 -20.56 -8.50 -6.05
C THR A 67 -20.23 -8.49 -4.57
N LEU A 68 -19.08 -7.91 -4.23
CA LEU A 68 -18.80 -7.50 -2.87
C LEU A 68 -19.55 -6.20 -2.61
N ALA A 69 -20.63 -6.28 -1.85
CA ALA A 69 -21.49 -5.17 -1.51
C ALA A 69 -21.01 -4.48 -0.23
N LEU A 70 -21.00 -3.16 -0.24
CA LEU A 70 -20.82 -2.31 0.93
C LEU A 70 -22.18 -1.79 1.37
N ILE A 71 -22.57 -2.18 2.57
CA ILE A 71 -23.86 -1.85 3.17
C ILE A 71 -23.65 -0.86 4.32
N LYS A 72 -24.45 0.18 4.38
CA LYS A 72 -24.51 1.12 5.50
C LYS A 72 -25.96 1.36 5.87
N ASP A 73 -26.29 1.21 7.15
CA ASP A 73 -27.67 1.36 7.65
C ASP A 73 -28.68 0.53 6.84
N GLY A 74 -28.31 -0.71 6.48
CA GLY A 74 -29.12 -1.63 5.70
C GLY A 74 -29.22 -1.33 4.19
N ARG A 75 -28.62 -0.23 3.70
CA ARG A 75 -28.65 0.20 2.31
C ARG A 75 -27.31 -0.01 1.60
N VAL A 76 -27.36 -0.35 0.33
CA VAL A 76 -26.14 -0.43 -0.50
C VAL A 76 -25.64 0.98 -0.81
N ILE A 77 -24.37 1.24 -0.47
CA ILE A 77 -23.69 2.50 -0.79
C ILE A 77 -22.50 2.31 -1.74
N GLY A 78 -22.16 1.08 -2.08
CA GLY A 78 -21.06 0.78 -3.01
C GLY A 78 -20.88 -0.72 -3.21
N GLY A 79 -19.98 -1.07 -4.10
CA GLY A 79 -19.61 -2.46 -4.33
C GLY A 79 -18.58 -2.64 -5.44
N ILE A 80 -18.10 -3.87 -5.56
CA ILE A 80 -17.24 -4.32 -6.66
C ILE A 80 -17.87 -5.57 -7.26
N CYS A 81 -18.31 -5.46 -8.51
CA CYS A 81 -18.80 -6.60 -9.29
C CYS A 81 -17.61 -7.29 -9.96
N PHE A 82 -17.53 -8.62 -9.85
CA PHE A 82 -16.41 -9.40 -10.34
C PHE A 82 -16.85 -10.79 -10.82
N ARG A 83 -16.02 -11.36 -11.68
CA ARG A 83 -16.17 -12.74 -12.15
C ARG A 83 -14.89 -13.51 -11.91
N MET A 84 -15.01 -14.64 -11.20
CA MET A 84 -13.88 -15.52 -10.90
C MET A 84 -13.68 -16.53 -12.04
N PHE A 85 -12.40 -16.73 -12.41
CA PHE A 85 -11.96 -17.76 -13.35
C PHE A 85 -10.90 -18.65 -12.66
N PRO A 86 -11.32 -19.54 -11.74
CA PRO A 86 -10.39 -20.30 -10.90
C PRO A 86 -9.45 -21.19 -11.73
N THR A 87 -9.93 -21.80 -12.79
CA THR A 87 -9.11 -22.63 -13.71
C THR A 87 -8.06 -21.83 -14.47
N GLN A 88 -8.29 -20.53 -14.69
CA GLN A 88 -7.36 -19.61 -15.33
C GLN A 88 -6.50 -18.87 -14.31
N GLY A 89 -6.82 -18.96 -13.02
CA GLY A 89 -6.06 -18.39 -11.91
C GLY A 89 -6.21 -16.87 -11.74
N PHE A 90 -7.26 -16.25 -12.29
CA PHE A 90 -7.53 -14.81 -12.12
C PHE A 90 -9.01 -14.51 -11.88
N THR A 91 -9.28 -13.28 -11.47
CA THR A 91 -10.62 -12.68 -11.37
C THR A 91 -10.66 -11.39 -12.19
N GLU A 92 -11.72 -11.21 -12.96
CA GLU A 92 -12.05 -9.94 -13.62
C GLU A 92 -12.85 -9.05 -12.67
N ILE A 93 -12.39 -7.83 -12.46
CA ILE A 93 -13.20 -6.77 -11.84
C ILE A 93 -13.92 -6.03 -12.95
N VAL A 94 -15.26 -6.03 -12.90
CA VAL A 94 -16.10 -5.49 -13.96
C VAL A 94 -16.61 -4.09 -13.62
N PHE A 95 -17.17 -3.91 -12.43
CA PHE A 95 -17.64 -2.62 -11.92
C PHE A 95 -17.11 -2.36 -10.53
N CYS A 96 -16.71 -1.13 -10.26
CA CYS A 96 -16.28 -0.69 -8.93
C CYS A 96 -16.80 0.73 -8.70
N ALA A 97 -17.68 0.90 -7.72
CA ALA A 97 -18.24 2.22 -7.42
C ALA A 97 -18.66 2.35 -5.95
N VAL A 98 -18.62 3.59 -5.46
CA VAL A 98 -19.20 4.04 -4.19
C VAL A 98 -20.03 5.29 -4.47
N THR A 99 -21.18 5.45 -3.83
CA THR A 99 -22.07 6.60 -4.01
C THR A 99 -21.34 7.92 -3.72
N SER A 100 -21.67 8.97 -4.46
CA SER A 100 -20.93 10.25 -4.45
C SER A 100 -20.84 10.89 -3.06
N ASN A 101 -21.90 10.82 -2.27
CA ASN A 101 -21.98 11.36 -0.90
C ASN A 101 -21.14 10.55 0.12
N GLU A 102 -20.73 9.34 -0.22
CA GLU A 102 -19.92 8.45 0.62
C GLU A 102 -18.47 8.31 0.11
N GLN A 103 -18.13 8.99 -0.98
CA GLN A 103 -16.75 9.04 -1.51
C GLN A 103 -15.81 9.80 -0.56
N VAL A 104 -14.48 9.62 -0.74
CA VAL A 104 -13.42 10.27 0.06
C VAL A 104 -13.28 9.77 1.51
N LYS A 105 -14.20 8.96 2.01
CA LYS A 105 -14.16 8.39 3.38
C LYS A 105 -13.27 7.14 3.53
N GLY A 106 -12.59 6.74 2.45
CA GLY A 106 -11.73 5.56 2.45
C GLY A 106 -12.46 4.25 2.13
N TYR A 107 -13.76 4.28 1.91
CA TYR A 107 -14.57 3.07 1.62
C TYR A 107 -14.09 2.32 0.37
N GLY A 108 -13.70 3.02 -0.71
CA GLY A 108 -13.21 2.36 -1.92
C GLY A 108 -11.92 1.57 -1.70
N THR A 109 -11.00 2.07 -0.87
CA THR A 109 -9.77 1.35 -0.51
C THR A 109 -10.07 0.16 0.39
N HIS A 110 -10.93 0.34 1.39
CA HIS A 110 -11.29 -0.73 2.32
C HIS A 110 -12.08 -1.85 1.63
N LEU A 111 -12.99 -1.49 0.72
CA LEU A 111 -13.72 -2.42 -0.14
C LEU A 111 -12.78 -3.27 -1.02
N MET A 112 -11.78 -2.63 -1.65
CA MET A 112 -10.75 -3.35 -2.43
C MET A 112 -9.91 -4.27 -1.56
N ASN A 113 -9.57 -3.86 -0.34
CA ASN A 113 -8.82 -4.68 0.60
C ASN A 113 -9.61 -5.94 1.01
N HIS A 114 -10.91 -5.81 1.28
CA HIS A 114 -11.79 -6.96 1.52
C HIS A 114 -11.88 -7.89 0.32
N LEU A 115 -11.97 -7.35 -0.89
CA LEU A 115 -11.98 -8.15 -2.11
C LEU A 115 -10.69 -8.95 -2.26
N LYS A 116 -9.54 -8.34 -1.98
CA LYS A 116 -8.23 -9.02 -2.03
C LYS A 116 -8.17 -10.18 -1.04
N GLU A 117 -8.57 -9.99 0.20
CA GLU A 117 -8.59 -11.06 1.20
C GLU A 117 -9.57 -12.18 0.85
N TYR A 118 -10.74 -11.82 0.32
CA TYR A 118 -11.70 -12.81 -0.16
C TYR A 118 -11.08 -13.72 -1.22
N HIS A 119 -10.35 -13.16 -2.20
CA HIS A 119 -9.74 -13.94 -3.28
C HIS A 119 -8.54 -14.76 -2.83
N ILE A 120 -7.74 -14.26 -1.90
CA ILE A 120 -6.65 -15.04 -1.27
C ILE A 120 -7.21 -16.30 -0.61
N LYS A 121 -8.34 -16.19 0.12
CA LYS A 121 -9.03 -17.35 0.71
C LYS A 121 -9.55 -18.36 -0.33
N HIS A 122 -9.76 -17.93 -1.57
CA HIS A 122 -10.17 -18.77 -2.69
C HIS A 122 -9.03 -19.19 -3.63
N ASN A 123 -7.77 -18.96 -3.23
CA ASN A 123 -6.55 -19.27 -3.99
C ASN A 123 -6.49 -18.60 -5.38
N ILE A 124 -7.05 -17.41 -5.52
CA ILE A 124 -6.94 -16.58 -6.72
C ILE A 124 -6.06 -15.38 -6.39
N LEU A 125 -4.92 -15.27 -7.06
CA LEU A 125 -3.88 -14.29 -6.74
C LEU A 125 -3.73 -13.18 -7.80
N TYR A 126 -4.56 -13.15 -8.83
CA TYR A 126 -4.49 -12.15 -9.89
C TYR A 126 -5.85 -11.50 -10.13
N PHE A 127 -5.84 -10.18 -10.16
CA PHE A 127 -6.98 -9.39 -10.65
C PHE A 127 -6.64 -8.78 -12.00
N LEU A 128 -7.60 -8.83 -12.91
CA LEU A 128 -7.60 -8.10 -14.17
C LEU A 128 -8.79 -7.16 -14.22
N THR A 129 -8.58 -5.97 -14.74
CA THR A 129 -9.63 -4.98 -14.96
C THR A 129 -9.33 -4.10 -16.16
N TYR A 130 -10.35 -3.72 -16.90
CA TYR A 130 -10.26 -2.66 -17.89
C TYR A 130 -10.67 -1.34 -17.24
N ALA A 131 -9.71 -0.43 -17.08
CA ALA A 131 -9.89 0.87 -16.47
C ALA A 131 -9.98 1.96 -17.53
N ASP A 132 -11.00 2.81 -17.45
CA ASP A 132 -11.04 4.05 -18.22
C ASP A 132 -10.00 5.06 -17.70
N GLU A 133 -9.81 6.15 -18.42
CA GLU A 133 -8.79 7.17 -18.08
C GLU A 133 -8.97 7.75 -16.66
N TYR A 134 -10.22 7.85 -16.16
CA TYR A 134 -10.52 8.38 -14.82
C TYR A 134 -10.25 7.35 -13.72
N ALA A 135 -10.45 6.07 -14.00
CA ALA A 135 -10.28 4.99 -13.04
C ALA A 135 -8.82 4.54 -12.89
N ILE A 136 -7.95 4.77 -13.88
CA ILE A 136 -6.52 4.37 -13.85
C ILE A 136 -5.84 4.88 -12.57
N GLY A 137 -6.07 6.14 -12.19
CA GLY A 137 -5.48 6.73 -10.98
C GLY A 137 -5.92 6.03 -9.70
N TYR A 138 -7.17 5.61 -9.60
CA TYR A 138 -7.68 4.84 -8.48
C TYR A 138 -7.04 3.44 -8.45
N PHE A 139 -7.07 2.69 -9.54
CA PHE A 139 -6.53 1.34 -9.59
C PHE A 139 -5.03 1.29 -9.31
N LYS A 140 -4.25 2.27 -9.81
CA LYS A 140 -2.83 2.40 -9.44
C LYS A 140 -2.62 2.53 -7.93
N LYS A 141 -3.44 3.33 -7.24
CA LYS A 141 -3.38 3.48 -5.77
C LYS A 141 -3.75 2.19 -5.05
N GLN A 142 -4.54 1.32 -5.67
CA GLN A 142 -4.90 0.00 -5.15
C GLN A 142 -3.87 -1.08 -5.48
N GLY A 143 -2.76 -0.76 -6.13
CA GLY A 143 -1.69 -1.69 -6.45
C GLY A 143 -1.78 -2.35 -7.82
N PHE A 144 -2.64 -1.83 -8.71
CA PHE A 144 -2.71 -2.28 -10.09
C PHE A 144 -1.62 -1.62 -10.95
N SER A 145 -1.10 -2.37 -11.90
CA SER A 145 -0.12 -1.97 -12.91
C SER A 145 -0.67 -2.18 -14.32
N LYS A 146 -0.09 -1.48 -15.30
CA LYS A 146 -0.30 -1.76 -16.73
C LYS A 146 0.54 -2.92 -17.23
N ASP A 147 1.51 -3.38 -16.42
CA ASP A 147 2.34 -4.54 -16.73
C ASP A 147 1.54 -5.80 -16.42
N ILE A 148 1.15 -6.51 -17.45
CA ILE A 148 0.33 -7.73 -17.36
C ILE A 148 1.26 -8.94 -17.33
N LYS A 149 1.31 -9.63 -16.19
CA LYS A 149 2.09 -10.85 -15.98
C LYS A 149 1.32 -12.12 -16.33
N VAL A 150 -0.01 -12.08 -16.17
CA VAL A 150 -0.87 -13.20 -16.58
C VAL A 150 -0.75 -13.40 -18.09
N PRO A 151 -0.36 -14.59 -18.55
CA PRO A 151 -0.21 -14.87 -19.98
C PRO A 151 -1.50 -14.58 -20.76
N LYS A 152 -1.39 -13.95 -21.91
CA LYS A 152 -2.53 -13.56 -22.77
C LYS A 152 -3.44 -14.76 -23.08
N SER A 153 -2.88 -15.95 -23.25
CA SER A 153 -3.63 -17.19 -23.48
C SER A 153 -4.60 -17.57 -22.36
N ARG A 154 -4.39 -17.07 -21.11
CA ARG A 154 -5.26 -17.36 -19.99
C ARG A 154 -6.50 -16.48 -19.93
N TYR A 155 -6.43 -15.24 -20.41
CA TYR A 155 -7.56 -14.29 -20.33
C TYR A 155 -8.21 -13.96 -21.68
N LEU A 156 -7.52 -14.22 -22.80
CA LEU A 156 -8.07 -13.97 -24.12
C LEU A 156 -9.33 -14.84 -24.35
N GLY A 157 -10.43 -14.19 -24.73
CA GLY A 157 -11.73 -14.83 -24.91
C GLY A 157 -12.55 -15.05 -23.62
N TYR A 158 -11.96 -14.82 -22.44
CA TYR A 158 -12.66 -14.90 -21.15
C TYR A 158 -13.18 -13.55 -20.67
N ILE A 159 -12.42 -12.48 -20.89
CA ILE A 159 -12.79 -11.11 -20.53
C ILE A 159 -13.05 -10.29 -21.77
N LYS A 160 -13.97 -9.33 -21.65
CA LYS A 160 -14.33 -8.43 -22.75
C LYS A 160 -13.35 -7.27 -22.81
N ASP A 161 -12.84 -7.00 -24.00
CA ASP A 161 -12.07 -5.79 -24.30
C ASP A 161 -13.02 -4.61 -24.46
N TYR A 162 -12.64 -3.43 -23.94
CA TYR A 162 -13.40 -2.19 -24.03
C TYR A 162 -12.55 -1.15 -24.74
N GLU A 163 -13.09 -0.61 -25.84
CA GLU A 163 -12.45 0.46 -26.57
C GLU A 163 -12.19 1.68 -25.69
N GLY A 164 -10.98 2.20 -25.74
CA GLY A 164 -10.53 3.34 -24.94
C GLY A 164 -10.20 3.01 -23.46
N ALA A 165 -10.33 1.75 -23.01
CA ALA A 165 -9.94 1.34 -21.69
C ALA A 165 -8.54 0.70 -21.67
N THR A 166 -7.87 0.78 -20.56
CA THR A 166 -6.54 0.19 -20.33
C THR A 166 -6.66 -1.06 -19.47
N LEU A 167 -6.14 -2.19 -19.94
CA LEU A 167 -6.03 -3.39 -19.12
C LEU A 167 -5.02 -3.17 -18.00
N MET A 168 -5.40 -3.51 -16.79
CA MET A 168 -4.57 -3.40 -15.59
C MET A 168 -4.62 -4.69 -14.77
N GLU A 169 -3.52 -5.03 -14.14
CA GLU A 169 -3.35 -6.22 -13.32
C GLU A 169 -2.94 -5.85 -11.89
N CYS A 170 -3.45 -6.61 -10.93
CA CYS A 170 -2.97 -6.61 -9.55
C CYS A 170 -2.63 -8.03 -9.12
N GLU A 171 -1.37 -8.26 -8.77
CA GLU A 171 -0.92 -9.49 -8.13
C GLU A 171 -1.14 -9.41 -6.62
N LEU A 172 -1.78 -10.41 -6.03
CA LEU A 172 -2.06 -10.49 -4.60
C LEU A 172 -0.98 -11.27 -3.87
N ASN A 173 -0.57 -10.77 -2.72
CA ASN A 173 0.35 -11.47 -1.85
C ASN A 173 -0.42 -12.09 -0.67
N PRO A 174 -0.49 -13.43 -0.55
CA PRO A 174 -1.24 -14.12 0.51
C PRO A 174 -0.70 -13.86 1.93
N ARG A 175 0.50 -13.29 2.06
CA ARG A 175 1.10 -12.95 3.36
C ARG A 175 0.72 -11.56 3.86
N ILE A 176 0.00 -10.76 3.06
CA ILE A 176 -0.39 -9.40 3.42
C ILE A 176 -1.83 -9.41 3.96
N PRO A 177 -2.05 -9.03 5.22
CA PRO A 177 -3.39 -8.80 5.74
C PRO A 177 -3.88 -7.42 5.24
N TYR A 178 -4.48 -7.39 4.06
CA TYR A 178 -4.83 -6.15 3.36
C TYR A 178 -5.78 -5.24 4.15
N THR A 179 -6.76 -5.80 4.86
CA THR A 179 -7.71 -5.03 5.67
C THR A 179 -7.08 -4.41 6.93
N GLU A 180 -5.96 -4.96 7.41
CA GLU A 180 -5.22 -4.47 8.57
C GLU A 180 -3.93 -3.70 8.21
N LEU A 181 -3.52 -3.70 6.93
CA LEU A 181 -2.23 -3.18 6.49
C LEU A 181 -1.98 -1.75 6.92
N SER A 182 -2.96 -0.87 6.75
CA SER A 182 -2.86 0.55 7.15
C SER A 182 -2.65 0.72 8.66
N HIS A 183 -3.31 -0.11 9.45
CA HIS A 183 -3.18 -0.10 10.91
C HIS A 183 -1.82 -0.62 11.37
N ILE A 184 -1.34 -1.70 10.77
CA ILE A 184 -0.01 -2.26 11.05
C ILE A 184 1.07 -1.23 10.72
N ILE A 185 0.98 -0.56 9.57
CA ILE A 185 1.91 0.51 9.18
C ILE A 185 1.86 1.68 10.16
N LYS A 186 0.66 2.08 10.62
CA LYS A 186 0.50 3.16 11.59
C LYS A 186 1.12 2.78 12.93
N ARG A 187 0.83 1.60 13.47
CA ARG A 187 1.45 1.08 14.71
C ARG A 187 2.96 1.01 14.63
N GLN A 188 3.49 0.52 13.52
CA GLN A 188 4.94 0.48 13.32
C GLN A 188 5.57 1.87 13.32
N LYS A 189 4.89 2.87 12.78
CA LYS A 189 5.32 4.28 12.83
C LYS A 189 5.25 4.85 14.26
N GLU A 190 4.21 4.53 15.02
CA GLU A 190 4.03 4.98 16.40
C GLU A 190 5.06 4.34 17.33
N VAL A 191 5.30 3.03 17.23
CA VAL A 191 6.33 2.31 18.00
C VAL A 191 7.74 2.81 17.66
N GLY A 192 8.00 3.14 16.39
CA GLY A 192 9.25 3.79 15.98
C GLY A 192 9.43 5.18 16.59
N SER A 193 8.34 5.90 16.89
CA SER A 193 8.36 7.21 17.55
C SER A 193 8.55 7.14 19.07
N PHE A 194 8.09 6.05 19.72
CA PHE A 194 8.23 5.87 21.18
C PHE A 194 9.60 5.38 21.63
N LYS A 195 10.43 4.82 20.77
CA LYS A 195 11.79 4.33 21.11
C LYS A 195 12.86 5.42 21.16
N VAL A 196 12.53 6.68 20.96
CA VAL A 196 13.47 7.82 21.04
C VAL A 196 13.36 8.59 22.37
N GLY A 197 12.44 8.24 23.26
CA GLY A 197 12.30 8.84 24.57
C GLY A 197 12.48 7.82 25.70
N HIS A 198 13.60 7.92 26.42
CA HIS A 198 14.01 7.16 27.62
C HIS A 198 14.71 5.83 27.39
N CYS A 199 16.04 5.91 27.28
CA CYS A 199 16.92 4.86 27.79
C CYS A 199 17.33 5.23 29.23
N PRO A 200 17.00 4.42 30.26
CA PRO A 200 17.69 4.49 31.54
C PRO A 200 19.11 3.98 31.34
N SER A 201 20.07 4.71 31.90
CA SER A 201 21.48 4.35 31.92
C SER A 201 21.66 2.96 32.51
N PHE A 202 22.10 1.99 31.71
CA PHE A 202 22.63 0.74 32.22
C PHE A 202 24.14 0.91 32.48
N HIS A 203 24.52 0.92 33.74
CA HIS A 203 25.89 0.70 34.16
C HIS A 203 26.33 -0.71 33.75
N VAL A 204 27.34 -0.79 32.90
CA VAL A 204 28.03 -2.03 32.61
C VAL A 204 28.93 -2.35 33.78
N LEU A 205 28.53 -3.33 34.60
CA LEU A 205 29.46 -4.04 35.47
C LEU A 205 30.10 -5.18 34.69
N GLN A 206 31.40 -5.07 34.51
CA GLN A 206 32.23 -6.06 33.89
C GLN A 206 32.64 -7.05 34.99
N GLU A 207 32.09 -8.27 34.98
CA GLU A 207 32.64 -9.39 35.76
C GLU A 207 33.02 -10.53 34.82
N ARG A 208 34.27 -10.93 34.97
CA ARG A 208 34.87 -12.17 34.46
C ARG A 208 34.45 -13.31 35.36
N GLY A 209 34.19 -14.49 34.79
CA GLY A 209 34.13 -15.72 35.59
C GLY A 209 33.54 -16.91 34.84
N GLU A 210 34.39 -17.86 34.64
CA GLU A 210 34.34 -19.21 34.09
C GLU A 210 33.05 -20.03 34.33
N GLY A 211 32.70 -20.79 33.29
CA GLY A 211 32.32 -22.20 33.30
C GLY A 211 31.12 -22.68 34.07
N SER A 212 30.05 -23.01 33.39
CA SER A 212 29.36 -24.29 33.63
C SER A 212 28.31 -24.59 32.55
N ARG A 213 28.34 -25.80 32.00
CA ARG A 213 27.35 -26.36 31.10
C ARG A 213 26.04 -26.62 31.88
N CYS A 214 24.93 -26.12 31.39
CA CYS A 214 23.63 -26.68 31.72
C CYS A 214 22.77 -26.74 30.43
N ALA A 215 22.27 -27.95 30.17
CA ALA A 215 21.34 -28.27 29.13
C ALA A 215 20.02 -27.53 29.36
N VAL A 216 19.52 -26.85 28.35
CA VAL A 216 18.16 -26.31 28.33
C VAL A 216 17.41 -26.96 27.19
N GLN A 217 16.31 -27.57 27.59
CA GLN A 217 15.33 -28.23 26.73
C GLN A 217 14.71 -27.25 25.73
N HIS A 218 14.44 -27.77 24.54
CA HIS A 218 13.73 -27.11 23.47
C HIS A 218 12.35 -26.60 23.92
N ALA A 219 12.16 -25.29 23.84
CA ALA A 219 10.86 -24.69 23.65
C ALA A 219 10.85 -24.09 22.24
N GLU A 220 9.90 -24.54 21.43
CA GLU A 220 9.70 -24.09 20.06
C GLU A 220 9.40 -22.58 20.03
N GLU A 221 10.24 -21.81 19.38
CA GLU A 221 9.97 -20.40 19.07
C GLU A 221 9.04 -20.31 17.86
N PRO A 222 8.05 -19.40 17.89
CA PRO A 222 7.23 -19.12 16.72
C PRO A 222 7.98 -18.19 15.76
N SER A 223 8.14 -18.69 14.54
CA SER A 223 8.30 -18.03 13.26
C SER A 223 9.07 -16.70 13.19
N GLY A 224 10.18 -16.76 12.47
CA GLY A 224 11.08 -15.67 12.13
C GLY A 224 10.44 -14.48 11.36
N PRO A 225 11.24 -13.43 11.13
CA PRO A 225 10.78 -12.14 10.64
C PRO A 225 10.12 -12.24 9.26
N ILE A 226 8.98 -11.58 9.11
CA ILE A 226 8.25 -11.43 7.85
C ILE A 226 9.21 -10.89 6.78
N LYS A 227 9.66 -11.73 5.88
CA LYS A 227 10.39 -11.30 4.69
C LYS A 227 9.40 -10.65 3.73
N VAL A 228 9.32 -9.31 3.78
CA VAL A 228 8.71 -8.54 2.69
C VAL A 228 9.54 -8.81 1.44
N SER A 229 8.93 -9.35 0.39
CA SER A 229 9.62 -9.54 -0.88
C SER A 229 9.92 -8.16 -1.47
N VAL A 230 11.17 -7.79 -1.39
CA VAL A 230 11.73 -6.60 -2.02
C VAL A 230 11.94 -6.97 -3.49
N SER A 231 11.61 -6.07 -4.44
CA SER A 231 11.88 -6.35 -5.85
C SER A 231 13.34 -6.69 -6.06
N ALA A 232 13.64 -7.67 -6.93
CA ALA A 232 15.01 -8.11 -7.23
C ALA A 232 15.89 -6.93 -7.66
N GLU A 233 15.33 -5.94 -8.34
CA GLU A 233 16.00 -4.70 -8.74
C GLU A 233 16.42 -3.83 -7.56
N TRP A 234 15.53 -3.70 -6.55
CA TRP A 234 15.85 -2.98 -5.32
C TRP A 234 16.94 -3.69 -4.51
N GLU A 235 16.90 -5.02 -4.43
CA GLU A 235 17.95 -5.80 -3.76
C GLU A 235 19.28 -5.71 -4.50
N CYS A 236 19.26 -5.75 -5.82
CA CYS A 236 20.44 -5.57 -6.64
C CYS A 236 21.04 -4.16 -6.49
N TRP A 237 20.17 -3.11 -6.50
CA TRP A 237 20.60 -1.73 -6.27
C TRP A 237 21.16 -1.57 -4.84
N ARG A 238 20.47 -2.09 -3.84
CA ARG A 238 20.88 -2.07 -2.43
C ARG A 238 22.21 -2.79 -2.21
N SER A 239 22.44 -3.91 -2.88
CA SER A 239 23.69 -4.66 -2.80
C SER A 239 24.85 -3.93 -3.45
N ARG A 240 24.62 -3.23 -4.55
CA ARG A 240 25.60 -2.36 -5.20
C ARG A 240 25.95 -1.15 -4.34
N SER A 241 24.96 -0.54 -3.73
CA SER A 241 25.12 0.64 -2.83
C SER A 241 25.83 0.30 -1.51
N LYS A 242 25.91 -0.98 -1.11
CA LYS A 242 26.74 -1.42 0.04
C LYS A 242 28.24 -1.41 -0.25
N LYS A 243 28.64 -1.60 -1.51
CA LYS A 243 30.05 -1.62 -1.92
C LYS A 243 30.59 -0.24 -2.29
N ASN A 244 29.72 0.62 -2.79
CA ASN A 244 30.01 2.01 -3.13
C ASN A 244 29.13 2.92 -2.26
N SER A 245 29.63 4.07 -1.81
CA SER A 245 28.85 5.08 -1.10
C SER A 245 27.47 5.26 -1.73
N ILE A 246 26.45 5.59 -0.93
CA ILE A 246 25.11 5.93 -1.44
C ILE A 246 25.29 6.91 -2.60
N PRO A 247 24.65 6.71 -3.77
CA PRO A 247 24.82 7.62 -4.90
C PRO A 247 24.74 9.12 -4.55
N PRO A 248 23.87 9.55 -3.59
CA PRO A 248 23.86 10.93 -3.11
C PRO A 248 25.14 11.41 -2.49
N GLN A 249 25.87 10.57 -1.75
CA GLN A 249 27.13 10.95 -1.09
C GLN A 249 28.28 11.19 -2.08
N SER A 250 28.15 10.73 -3.31
CA SER A 250 29.15 10.97 -4.37
C SER A 250 28.93 12.28 -5.13
N HIS A 251 27.85 13.02 -4.84
CA HIS A 251 27.57 14.30 -5.48
C HIS A 251 28.29 15.46 -4.75
N PRO A 252 28.95 16.37 -5.45
CA PRO A 252 29.66 17.48 -4.79
C PRO A 252 28.73 18.33 -3.91
N ASP A 253 27.49 18.57 -4.33
CA ASP A 253 26.51 19.35 -3.56
C ASP A 253 25.84 18.58 -2.40
N ALA A 254 26.32 17.36 -2.08
CA ALA A 254 25.81 16.59 -0.94
C ALA A 254 26.42 17.00 0.41
N TRP A 255 27.48 17.78 0.42
CA TRP A 255 28.24 18.12 1.63
C TRP A 255 27.40 18.66 2.78
N PRO A 256 26.32 19.48 2.58
CA PRO A 256 25.54 19.98 3.71
C PRO A 256 24.72 18.92 4.40
N PHE A 257 24.50 17.79 3.74
CA PHE A 257 23.58 16.73 4.16
C PHE A 257 24.29 15.45 4.58
N MET A 258 25.62 15.45 4.61
CA MET A 258 26.42 14.26 4.87
C MET A 258 26.28 13.75 6.30
N GLU A 259 26.19 14.63 7.27
CA GLU A 259 26.15 14.32 8.69
C GLU A 259 24.98 15.04 9.38
N PRO A 260 24.56 14.60 10.59
CA PRO A 260 23.59 15.31 11.40
C PRO A 260 24.01 16.76 11.65
N VAL A 261 23.07 17.68 11.56
CA VAL A 261 23.32 19.09 11.85
C VAL A 261 23.77 19.27 13.30
N LYS A 262 24.87 19.96 13.51
CA LYS A 262 25.41 20.17 14.85
C LYS A 262 24.71 21.33 15.54
N LYS A 263 24.34 21.17 16.81
CA LYS A 263 23.74 22.23 17.62
C LYS A 263 24.64 23.46 17.79
N SER A 264 25.96 23.30 17.66
CA SER A 264 26.90 24.43 17.66
C SER A 264 26.84 25.29 16.41
N GLU A 265 26.40 24.73 15.30
CA GLU A 265 26.27 25.41 13.99
C GLU A 265 24.86 25.98 13.77
N ALA A 266 23.83 25.30 14.29
CA ALA A 266 22.43 25.68 14.20
C ALA A 266 21.70 25.30 15.50
N PRO A 267 21.71 26.20 16.52
CA PRO A 267 21.19 25.87 17.87
C PRO A 267 19.71 25.54 17.91
N ASP A 268 18.92 26.18 17.08
CA ASP A 268 17.45 26.09 16.98
C ASP A 268 16.95 25.05 15.95
N TYR A 269 17.88 24.42 15.20
CA TYR A 269 17.53 23.47 14.13
C TYR A 269 16.58 22.36 14.62
N TYR A 270 16.81 21.78 15.78
CA TYR A 270 16.05 20.67 16.34
C TYR A 270 14.72 21.10 17.02
N GLU A 271 14.52 22.39 17.16
CA GLU A 271 13.24 22.98 17.60
C GLU A 271 12.32 23.22 16.41
N ILE A 272 12.89 23.62 15.28
CA ILE A 272 12.18 23.88 14.02
C ILE A 272 11.92 22.58 13.26
N ILE A 273 12.97 21.75 13.07
CA ILE A 273 12.91 20.53 12.27
C ILE A 273 12.51 19.34 13.14
N ARG A 274 11.25 18.97 13.02
CA ARG A 274 10.64 17.88 13.82
C ARG A 274 11.21 16.48 13.52
N PHE A 275 11.66 16.24 12.28
CA PHE A 275 12.17 14.93 11.83
C PHE A 275 13.51 15.07 11.12
N PRO A 276 14.58 15.35 11.86
CA PRO A 276 15.90 15.50 11.28
C PRO A 276 16.40 14.20 10.66
N ILE A 277 17.05 14.30 9.53
CA ILE A 277 17.64 13.18 8.79
C ILE A 277 18.81 13.67 7.93
N ASP A 278 19.80 12.81 7.74
CA ASP A 278 21.02 13.07 7.00
C ASP A 278 21.47 11.80 6.24
N LEU A 279 22.44 11.95 5.35
CA LEU A 279 22.91 10.86 4.49
C LEU A 279 23.70 9.79 5.25
N LYS A 280 24.35 10.12 6.37
CA LYS A 280 25.03 9.16 7.25
C LYS A 280 23.98 8.25 7.92
N THR A 281 22.95 8.85 8.50
CA THR A 281 21.81 8.12 9.09
C THR A 281 21.14 7.23 8.05
N MET A 282 20.95 7.73 6.82
CA MET A 282 20.40 6.92 5.73
C MET A 282 21.31 5.74 5.37
N THR A 283 22.63 5.93 5.40
CA THR A 283 23.62 4.86 5.15
C THR A 283 23.52 3.76 6.21
N GLU A 284 23.41 4.14 7.48
CA GLU A 284 23.23 3.19 8.58
C GLU A 284 21.90 2.43 8.45
N ARG A 285 20.82 3.14 8.13
CA ARG A 285 19.49 2.55 7.84
C ARG A 285 19.58 1.54 6.68
N LEU A 286 20.33 1.86 5.63
CA LEU A 286 20.52 0.98 4.49
C LEU A 286 21.30 -0.30 4.89
N LYS A 287 22.40 -0.14 5.66
CA LYS A 287 23.18 -1.27 6.21
C LYS A 287 22.34 -2.18 7.09
N ASN A 288 21.51 -1.61 7.94
CA ASN A 288 20.63 -2.31 8.89
C ASN A 288 19.33 -2.82 8.26
N ARG A 289 19.21 -2.81 6.92
CA ARG A 289 18.03 -3.27 6.18
C ARG A 289 16.71 -2.56 6.56
N TYR A 290 16.78 -1.34 7.08
CA TYR A 290 15.63 -0.54 7.45
C TYR A 290 14.73 -0.23 6.24
N TYR A 291 15.33 0.05 5.08
CA TYR A 291 14.59 0.32 3.86
C TYR A 291 14.15 -0.99 3.20
N VAL A 292 12.96 -1.42 3.52
CA VAL A 292 12.33 -2.60 2.89
C VAL A 292 11.76 -2.32 1.50
N THR A 293 11.58 -1.04 1.15
CA THR A 293 11.15 -0.61 -0.19
C THR A 293 11.93 0.62 -0.68
N LYS A 294 12.07 0.75 -2.01
CA LYS A 294 12.61 1.95 -2.67
C LYS A 294 11.89 3.23 -2.23
N LYS A 295 10.56 3.14 -1.99
CA LYS A 295 9.74 4.29 -1.56
C LYS A 295 10.15 4.85 -0.20
N LEU A 296 10.49 4.01 0.76
CA LEU A 296 10.97 4.45 2.08
C LEU A 296 12.30 5.18 1.99
N PHE A 297 13.19 4.70 1.14
CA PHE A 297 14.47 5.35 0.87
C PHE A 297 14.28 6.72 0.21
N ILE A 298 13.43 6.79 -0.80
CA ILE A 298 13.08 8.06 -1.48
C ILE A 298 12.41 9.03 -0.52
N ALA A 299 11.54 8.57 0.37
CA ALA A 299 10.88 9.43 1.35
C ALA A 299 11.86 10.10 2.33
N ASP A 300 12.89 9.38 2.76
CA ASP A 300 13.94 9.96 3.60
C ASP A 300 14.83 10.94 2.83
N LEU A 301 15.15 10.67 1.56
CA LEU A 301 15.83 11.65 0.68
C LEU A 301 15.03 12.93 0.51
N GLN A 302 13.72 12.81 0.23
CA GLN A 302 12.82 13.96 0.10
C GLN A 302 12.74 14.76 1.41
N ARG A 303 12.82 14.07 2.55
CA ARG A 303 12.81 14.71 3.87
C ARG A 303 14.06 15.56 4.09
N ILE A 304 15.25 15.13 3.67
CA ILE A 304 16.46 15.94 3.71
C ILE A 304 16.23 17.25 2.98
N ILE A 305 15.69 17.19 1.75
CA ILE A 305 15.43 18.36 0.92
C ILE A 305 14.37 19.28 1.55
N SER A 306 13.28 18.71 2.07
CA SER A 306 12.21 19.47 2.72
C SER A 306 12.69 20.17 4.00
N ASN A 307 13.46 19.48 4.84
CA ASN A 307 14.04 20.04 6.07
C ASN A 307 14.98 21.21 5.74
N CYS A 308 15.77 21.07 4.67
CA CYS A 308 16.65 22.14 4.23
C CYS A 308 15.88 23.39 3.82
N ARG A 309 14.80 23.23 3.05
CA ARG A 309 13.94 24.35 2.61
C ARG A 309 13.12 24.97 3.74
N GLU A 310 12.81 24.20 4.77
CA GLU A 310 12.07 24.66 5.95
C GLU A 310 12.96 25.50 6.86
N TYR A 311 14.22 25.11 7.02
CA TYR A 311 15.14 25.78 7.95
C TYR A 311 15.88 26.97 7.31
N ASN A 312 16.27 26.87 6.03
CA ASN A 312 17.13 27.85 5.38
C ASN A 312 16.34 28.78 4.44
N HIS A 313 16.87 30.01 4.27
CA HIS A 313 16.32 30.95 3.30
C HIS A 313 16.40 30.38 1.87
N PRO A 314 15.37 30.59 1.01
CA PRO A 314 15.33 30.04 -0.35
C PRO A 314 16.57 30.33 -1.22
N ASP A 315 17.20 31.46 -1.05
CA ASP A 315 18.39 31.89 -1.82
C ASP A 315 19.71 31.41 -1.24
N SER A 316 19.69 30.70 -0.12
CA SER A 316 20.88 30.16 0.55
C SER A 316 21.62 29.16 -0.32
N GLU A 317 22.90 28.99 -0.07
CA GLU A 317 23.73 27.98 -0.71
C GLU A 317 23.19 26.55 -0.39
N TYR A 318 22.71 26.34 0.83
CA TYR A 318 22.09 25.09 1.26
C TYR A 318 20.86 24.73 0.41
N CYS A 319 19.99 25.68 0.13
CA CYS A 319 18.82 25.45 -0.73
C CYS A 319 19.21 25.23 -2.20
N LYS A 320 20.27 25.86 -2.70
CA LYS A 320 20.82 25.58 -4.04
C LYS A 320 21.35 24.17 -4.14
N CYS A 321 22.12 23.71 -3.15
CA CYS A 321 22.60 22.33 -3.03
C CYS A 321 21.43 21.34 -2.97
N ALA A 322 20.39 21.62 -2.15
CA ALA A 322 19.20 20.79 -2.05
C ALA A 322 18.49 20.63 -3.40
N ASN A 323 18.31 21.72 -4.15
CA ASN A 323 17.65 21.70 -5.45
C ASN A 323 18.43 20.91 -6.50
N THR A 324 19.75 21.01 -6.49
CA THR A 324 20.63 20.24 -7.39
C THR A 324 20.57 18.76 -7.04
N LEU A 325 20.65 18.45 -5.75
CA LEU A 325 20.60 17.07 -5.25
C LEU A 325 19.25 16.41 -5.54
N GLU A 326 18.14 17.13 -5.41
CA GLU A 326 16.80 16.64 -5.75
C GLU A 326 16.69 16.24 -7.23
N LYS A 327 17.23 17.07 -8.15
CA LYS A 327 17.29 16.74 -9.58
C LYS A 327 18.14 15.50 -9.84
N PHE A 328 19.28 15.40 -9.18
CA PHE A 328 20.16 14.23 -9.29
C PHE A 328 19.44 12.95 -8.83
N PHE A 329 18.73 12.98 -7.70
CA PHE A 329 17.95 11.86 -7.21
C PHE A 329 16.85 11.46 -8.18
N TYR A 330 16.14 12.43 -8.71
CA TYR A 330 15.08 12.18 -9.67
C TYR A 330 15.59 11.41 -10.89
N PHE A 331 16.77 11.77 -11.42
CA PHE A 331 17.36 11.07 -12.57
C PHE A 331 17.90 9.66 -12.20
N LYS A 332 18.54 9.51 -11.05
CA LYS A 332 19.19 8.25 -10.65
C LYS A 332 18.24 7.21 -10.08
N LEU A 333 17.08 7.62 -9.62
CA LEU A 333 16.09 6.75 -8.97
C LEU A 333 14.82 6.56 -9.80
N LYS A 334 14.78 7.09 -11.02
CA LYS A 334 13.62 7.00 -11.91
C LYS A 334 13.44 5.61 -12.54
N ASP A 335 14.48 4.78 -12.57
CA ASP A 335 14.46 3.42 -13.13
C ASP A 335 14.04 2.38 -12.09
#